data_230b3c3ef7c3035290a34d29dc290289
#
_entry.id   230b3c3ef7c3035290a34d29dc290289
#
_cell.length_a   1.000
_cell.length_b   1.000
_cell.length_c   1.000
_cell.angle_alpha   90.00
_cell.angle_beta   90.00
_cell.angle_gamma   90.00
#
_symmetry.space_group_name_H-M   'P 1'
#
loop_
_entity.id
_entity.type
_entity.pdbx_description
1 polymer ?
#
loop_
_entity_poly.entity_id
_entity_poly.type
_entity_poly.pdbx_seq_one_letter_code
_entity_poly.pdbx_strand_id
1 'polypeptide(L)'
;ISPCIAKGDEFANTGVISYNVTFKRLSEYIKSHGVSLPSGRSEFEWSACRGFDGAFYPIPGGLKECLKVHAPTLSVTTSEGVQKVYGDFEEYLKTTDSHRPQVFDVLSCEFGCNSGVGAAESFSQFGSFNTMELVKKYASGQRLGKRFPEKLFSKLKMEDFLRVYADRSANHKIAQSAVEQGFAALNKRTAQERSINCHACGYKSCK
;
A
#
# COMPACT_ATOMS: atom_id res chain seq x y z
N ILE A 1 7.01 10.52 -4.46
CA ILE A 1 6.22 9.92 -5.54
C ILE A 1 5.83 8.53 -5.11
N SER A 2 4.55 8.15 -5.27
CA SER A 2 4.07 6.82 -4.84
C SER A 2 2.86 6.35 -5.67
N PRO A 3 2.55 5.05 -5.68
CA PRO A 3 1.32 4.54 -6.27
C PRO A 3 0.08 4.73 -5.38
N CYS A 4 0.22 5.37 -4.22
CA CYS A 4 -0.78 5.37 -3.15
C CYS A 4 -1.26 6.80 -2.83
N ILE A 5 -2.59 7.00 -2.80
CA ILE A 5 -3.19 8.28 -2.37
C ILE A 5 -3.21 8.43 -0.84
N ALA A 6 -3.24 7.31 -0.10
CA ALA A 6 -3.28 7.32 1.38
C ALA A 6 -1.99 7.84 2.04
N LYS A 7 -0.91 8.00 1.28
CA LYS A 7 0.34 8.60 1.79
C LYS A 7 0.19 10.06 2.24
N GLY A 8 -0.84 10.76 1.76
CA GLY A 8 -1.13 12.11 2.21
C GLY A 8 -1.37 12.22 3.72
N ASP A 9 -2.14 11.29 4.28
CA ASP A 9 -2.43 11.24 5.72
C ASP A 9 -1.20 10.85 6.55
N GLU A 10 -0.39 9.92 6.03
CA GLU A 10 0.88 9.55 6.65
C GLU A 10 1.83 10.76 6.76
N PHE A 11 1.95 11.54 5.70
CA PHE A 11 2.83 12.72 5.67
C PHE A 11 2.35 13.83 6.59
N ALA A 12 1.06 14.08 6.64
CA ALA A 12 0.47 15.09 7.51
C ALA A 12 0.77 14.84 9.00
N ASN A 13 0.93 13.58 9.39
CA ASN A 13 1.20 13.18 10.78
C ASN A 13 2.70 13.16 11.13
N THR A 14 3.57 12.98 10.15
CA THR A 14 5.01 12.81 10.42
C THR A 14 5.84 14.08 10.25
N GLY A 15 5.33 15.07 9.52
CA GLY A 15 6.06 16.30 9.19
C GLY A 15 7.32 16.12 8.33
N VAL A 16 7.59 14.89 7.87
CA VAL A 16 8.82 14.54 7.13
C VAL A 16 8.71 14.92 5.66
N ILE A 17 7.52 14.82 5.10
CA ILE A 17 7.24 15.05 3.67
C ILE A 17 5.99 15.92 3.56
N SER A 18 6.03 16.91 2.65
CA SER A 18 4.95 17.90 2.50
C SER A 18 3.92 17.52 1.41
N TYR A 19 4.31 16.70 0.44
CA TYR A 19 3.49 16.43 -0.74
C TYR A 19 3.51 14.96 -1.13
N ASN A 20 2.37 14.48 -1.65
CA ASN A 20 2.28 13.17 -2.28
C ASN A 20 1.90 13.35 -3.75
N VAL A 21 2.77 12.88 -4.65
CA VAL A 21 2.52 12.87 -6.10
C VAL A 21 2.39 11.41 -6.53
N THR A 22 1.26 11.05 -7.13
CA THR A 22 1.07 9.69 -7.63
C THR A 22 1.79 9.49 -8.97
N PHE A 23 2.17 8.25 -9.30
CA PHE A 23 2.75 7.93 -10.61
C PHE A 23 1.81 8.31 -11.76
N LYS A 24 0.50 8.13 -11.57
CA LYS A 24 -0.51 8.55 -12.55
C LYS A 24 -0.41 10.05 -12.83
N ARG A 25 -0.44 10.87 -11.79
CA ARG A 25 -0.35 12.33 -11.94
C ARG A 25 0.98 12.80 -12.52
N LEU A 26 2.08 12.15 -12.13
CA LEU A 26 3.39 12.44 -12.72
C LEU A 26 3.41 12.11 -14.22
N SER A 27 2.85 10.97 -14.61
CA SER A 27 2.76 10.57 -16.03
C SER A 27 1.91 11.56 -16.84
N GLU A 28 0.77 11.99 -16.31
CA GLU A 28 -0.09 13.02 -16.92
C GLU A 28 0.66 14.35 -17.09
N TYR A 29 1.39 14.77 -16.06
CA TYR A 29 2.20 16.00 -16.11
C TYR A 29 3.28 15.93 -17.19
N ILE A 30 4.05 14.85 -17.23
CA ILE A 30 5.10 14.62 -18.24
C ILE A 30 4.52 14.72 -19.65
N LYS A 31 3.39 14.06 -19.90
CA LYS A 31 2.71 14.06 -21.20
C LYS A 31 2.20 15.45 -21.57
N SER A 32 1.51 16.13 -20.66
CA SER A 32 0.87 17.44 -20.93
C SER A 32 1.87 18.58 -21.15
N HIS A 33 3.06 18.46 -20.56
CA HIS A 33 4.12 19.47 -20.70
C HIS A 33 5.19 19.11 -21.73
N GLY A 34 5.00 18.04 -22.48
CA GLY A 34 5.94 17.63 -23.52
C GLY A 34 7.35 17.32 -22.98
N VAL A 35 7.45 16.88 -21.71
CA VAL A 35 8.75 16.57 -21.10
C VAL A 35 9.34 15.34 -21.77
N SER A 36 10.46 15.54 -22.46
CA SER A 36 11.21 14.43 -23.05
C SER A 36 12.05 13.72 -22.00
N LEU A 37 11.82 12.42 -21.86
CA LEU A 37 12.64 11.58 -20.97
C LEU A 37 13.89 11.10 -21.74
N PRO A 38 15.08 11.13 -21.11
CA PRO A 38 16.29 10.63 -21.75
C PRO A 38 16.16 9.12 -22.02
N SER A 39 16.64 8.71 -23.18
CA SER A 39 16.77 7.30 -23.53
C SER A 39 18.08 6.76 -22.90
N GLY A 40 18.01 5.64 -22.23
CA GLY A 40 19.18 4.98 -21.62
C GLY A 40 18.95 4.53 -20.19
N ARG A 41 20.00 3.97 -19.59
CA ARG A 41 19.96 3.56 -18.19
C ARG A 41 20.02 4.79 -17.29
N SER A 42 19.18 4.81 -16.30
CA SER A 42 19.18 5.84 -15.26
C SER A 42 20.46 5.72 -14.43
N GLU A 43 21.12 6.86 -14.14
CA GLU A 43 22.22 6.91 -13.17
C GLU A 43 21.81 6.40 -11.79
N PHE A 44 20.52 6.46 -11.46
CA PHE A 44 19.95 5.93 -10.23
C PHE A 44 20.12 4.40 -10.12
N GLU A 45 20.16 3.65 -11.23
CA GLU A 45 20.42 2.21 -11.22
C GLU A 45 21.84 1.85 -10.75
N TRP A 46 22.77 2.81 -10.81
CA TRP A 46 24.16 2.65 -10.37
C TRP A 46 24.39 3.15 -8.94
N SER A 47 23.39 3.80 -8.35
CA SER A 47 23.52 4.34 -7.00
C SER A 47 23.46 3.24 -5.94
N ALA A 48 24.11 3.48 -4.80
CA ALA A 48 24.02 2.62 -3.62
C ALA A 48 22.59 2.61 -2.98
N CYS A 49 21.66 3.41 -3.51
CA CYS A 49 20.30 3.56 -3.00
C CYS A 49 19.29 2.60 -3.65
N ARG A 50 19.72 1.41 -4.05
CA ARG A 50 18.79 0.38 -4.53
C ARG A 50 17.90 -0.11 -3.39
N GLY A 51 16.65 -0.45 -3.71
CA GLY A 51 15.68 -0.94 -2.74
C GLY A 51 16.02 -2.31 -2.13
N PHE A 52 16.98 -3.01 -2.68
CA PHE A 52 17.39 -4.37 -2.28
C PHE A 52 16.16 -5.27 -2.05
N ASP A 53 16.09 -5.94 -0.91
CA ASP A 53 14.94 -6.78 -0.56
C ASP A 53 13.65 -5.95 -0.39
N GLY A 54 13.74 -4.65 -0.07
CA GLY A 54 12.60 -3.72 -0.04
C GLY A 54 11.90 -3.55 -1.39
N ALA A 55 12.53 -3.92 -2.50
CA ALA A 55 11.90 -3.94 -3.81
C ALA A 55 10.74 -4.95 -3.90
N PHE A 56 10.62 -5.90 -2.97
CA PHE A 56 9.47 -6.79 -2.85
C PHE A 56 8.25 -6.14 -2.19
N TYR A 57 8.38 -5.07 -1.42
CA TYR A 57 7.27 -4.46 -0.67
C TYR A 57 6.02 -4.10 -1.49
N PRO A 58 6.12 -3.73 -2.78
CA PRO A 58 4.93 -3.40 -3.55
C PRO A 58 4.02 -4.58 -3.91
N ILE A 59 4.44 -5.82 -3.69
CA ILE A 59 3.65 -7.02 -3.99
C ILE A 59 3.11 -7.68 -2.73
N PRO A 60 1.97 -8.42 -2.83
CA PRO A 60 1.44 -9.22 -1.73
C PRO A 60 2.50 -10.17 -1.16
N GLY A 61 2.63 -10.16 0.17
CA GLY A 61 3.65 -10.97 0.86
C GLY A 61 5.10 -10.49 0.69
N GLY A 62 5.32 -9.31 0.14
CA GLY A 62 6.66 -8.77 -0.09
C GLY A 62 7.45 -8.54 1.19
N LEU A 63 6.80 -8.05 2.25
CA LEU A 63 7.42 -7.94 3.58
C LEU A 63 7.80 -9.33 4.12
N LYS A 64 6.91 -10.32 3.97
CA LYS A 64 7.18 -11.71 4.37
C LYS A 64 8.42 -12.26 3.67
N GLU A 65 8.59 -12.00 2.37
CA GLU A 65 9.79 -12.43 1.62
C GLU A 65 11.07 -11.77 2.15
N CYS A 66 11.00 -10.48 2.53
CA CYS A 66 12.13 -9.79 3.16
C CYS A 66 12.45 -10.39 4.54
N LEU A 67 11.44 -10.64 5.36
CA LEU A 67 11.60 -11.20 6.70
C LEU A 67 12.18 -12.61 6.66
N LYS A 68 11.84 -13.44 5.68
CA LYS A 68 12.45 -14.77 5.51
C LYS A 68 13.98 -14.73 5.39
N VAL A 69 14.51 -13.67 4.82
CA VAL A 69 15.97 -13.51 4.66
C VAL A 69 16.64 -13.11 5.97
N HIS A 70 16.03 -12.18 6.70
CA HIS A 70 16.64 -11.53 7.87
C HIS A 70 16.21 -12.15 9.20
N ALA A 71 15.00 -12.69 9.25
CA ALA A 71 14.41 -13.30 10.46
C ALA A 71 13.59 -14.55 10.09
N PRO A 72 14.24 -15.63 9.63
CA PRO A 72 13.57 -16.80 9.05
C PRO A 72 12.70 -17.58 10.01
N THR A 73 12.87 -17.37 11.31
CA THR A 73 12.07 -18.02 12.37
C THR A 73 10.76 -17.30 12.68
N LEU A 74 10.56 -16.08 12.18
CA LEU A 74 9.32 -15.36 12.40
C LEU A 74 8.16 -16.01 11.64
N SER A 75 7.06 -16.23 12.35
CA SER A 75 5.80 -16.61 11.73
C SER A 75 5.10 -15.36 11.17
N VAL A 76 4.78 -15.39 9.88
CA VAL A 76 4.18 -14.26 9.17
C VAL A 76 2.94 -14.73 8.44
N THR A 77 1.81 -14.09 8.70
CA THR A 77 0.61 -14.21 7.88
C THR A 77 0.44 -13.00 6.98
N THR A 78 -0.28 -13.17 5.87
CA THR A 78 -0.49 -12.12 4.87
C THR A 78 -1.96 -11.93 4.59
N SER A 79 -2.38 -10.70 4.34
CA SER A 79 -3.71 -10.39 3.85
C SER A 79 -3.68 -9.18 2.93
N GLU A 80 -4.44 -9.23 1.85
CA GLU A 80 -4.56 -8.15 0.88
C GLU A 80 -6.01 -7.94 0.41
N GLY A 81 -6.26 -6.72 -0.03
CA GLY A 81 -7.58 -6.27 -0.48
C GLY A 81 -8.43 -5.71 0.65
N VAL A 82 -8.94 -4.50 0.45
CA VAL A 82 -9.69 -3.73 1.47
C VAL A 82 -10.89 -4.49 2.02
N GLN A 83 -11.51 -5.34 1.21
CA GLN A 83 -12.68 -6.13 1.61
C GLN A 83 -12.33 -7.27 2.57
N LYS A 84 -11.15 -7.81 2.48
CA LYS A 84 -10.69 -8.98 3.23
C LYS A 84 -9.90 -8.60 4.48
N VAL A 85 -9.01 -7.64 4.34
CA VAL A 85 -8.00 -7.27 5.35
C VAL A 85 -8.61 -7.00 6.73
N TYR A 86 -9.71 -6.27 6.80
CA TYR A 86 -10.30 -5.92 8.11
C TYR A 86 -10.92 -7.13 8.81
N GLY A 87 -11.55 -8.04 8.05
CA GLY A 87 -12.06 -9.31 8.60
C GLY A 87 -10.93 -10.21 9.09
N ASP A 88 -9.89 -10.37 8.29
CA ASP A 88 -8.71 -11.16 8.66
C ASP A 88 -7.99 -10.54 9.88
N PHE A 89 -7.97 -9.22 9.99
CA PHE A 89 -7.39 -8.53 11.15
C PHE A 89 -8.19 -8.79 12.43
N GLU A 90 -9.52 -8.78 12.35
CA GLU A 90 -10.37 -9.15 13.49
C GLU A 90 -10.12 -10.61 13.94
N GLU A 91 -9.96 -11.53 12.99
CA GLU A 91 -9.62 -12.93 13.30
C GLU A 91 -8.22 -13.05 13.92
N TYR A 92 -7.25 -12.31 13.36
CA TYR A 92 -5.90 -12.25 13.90
C TYR A 92 -5.90 -11.78 15.38
N LEU A 93 -6.68 -10.76 15.71
CA LEU A 93 -6.80 -10.25 17.08
C LEU A 93 -7.47 -11.23 18.04
N LYS A 94 -8.40 -12.08 17.55
CA LYS A 94 -9.07 -13.13 18.33
C LYS A 94 -8.20 -14.38 18.53
N THR A 95 -7.16 -14.54 17.73
CA THR A 95 -6.25 -15.68 17.83
C THR A 95 -5.48 -15.60 19.14
N THR A 96 -5.37 -16.72 19.86
CA THR A 96 -4.63 -16.79 21.12
C THR A 96 -3.15 -16.51 20.90
N ASP A 97 -2.48 -15.93 21.88
CA ASP A 97 -1.07 -15.54 21.76
C ASP A 97 -0.14 -16.68 21.36
N SER A 98 -0.45 -17.92 21.81
CA SER A 98 0.32 -19.13 21.48
C SER A 98 0.23 -19.53 19.99
N HIS A 99 -0.80 -19.08 19.27
CA HIS A 99 -1.05 -19.45 17.87
C HIS A 99 -1.01 -18.24 16.95
N ARG A 100 -0.98 -17.03 17.52
CA ARG A 100 -0.96 -15.79 16.72
C ARG A 100 0.37 -15.65 15.99
N PRO A 101 0.38 -15.48 14.66
CA PRO A 101 1.58 -15.12 13.93
C PRO A 101 2.21 -13.84 14.48
N GLN A 102 3.53 -13.80 14.53
CA GLN A 102 4.27 -12.66 15.09
C GLN A 102 4.17 -11.39 14.24
N VAL A 103 3.94 -11.57 12.94
CA VAL A 103 3.78 -10.46 12.00
C VAL A 103 2.53 -10.68 11.14
N PHE A 104 1.73 -9.63 11.00
CA PHE A 104 0.62 -9.55 10.07
C PHE A 104 0.98 -8.58 8.95
N ASP A 105 1.36 -9.13 7.79
CA ASP A 105 1.75 -8.39 6.59
C ASP A 105 0.49 -8.04 5.78
N VAL A 106 0.20 -6.75 5.66
CA VAL A 106 -1.11 -6.27 5.18
C VAL A 106 -0.96 -5.27 4.05
N LEU A 107 -1.71 -5.46 2.97
CA LEU A 107 -1.86 -4.48 1.89
C LEU A 107 -3.33 -4.19 1.60
N SER A 108 -3.72 -2.91 1.57
CA SER A 108 -5.07 -2.50 1.19
C SER A 108 -5.38 -2.74 -0.30
N CYS A 109 -4.37 -2.77 -1.16
CA CYS A 109 -4.54 -3.06 -2.59
C CYS A 109 -4.43 -4.57 -2.84
N GLU A 110 -5.46 -5.15 -3.50
CA GLU A 110 -5.60 -6.60 -3.70
C GLU A 110 -4.39 -7.26 -4.38
N PHE A 111 -3.81 -6.60 -5.36
CA PHE A 111 -2.62 -7.12 -6.08
C PHE A 111 -1.34 -6.33 -5.74
N GLY A 112 -1.32 -5.71 -4.56
CA GLY A 112 -0.21 -4.90 -4.11
C GLY A 112 -0.24 -3.45 -4.61
N CYS A 113 0.76 -2.69 -4.19
CA CYS A 113 0.82 -1.24 -4.43
C CYS A 113 0.87 -0.87 -5.93
N ASN A 114 1.43 -1.72 -6.76
CA ASN A 114 1.52 -1.49 -8.21
C ASN A 114 0.16 -1.53 -8.93
N SER A 115 -0.86 -2.10 -8.29
CA SER A 115 -2.25 -2.10 -8.76
C SER A 115 -3.10 -1.03 -8.07
N GLY A 116 -2.50 -0.17 -7.27
CA GLY A 116 -3.17 0.91 -6.56
C GLY A 116 -3.67 2.02 -7.49
N VAL A 117 -4.64 2.79 -7.00
CA VAL A 117 -5.32 3.86 -7.75
C VAL A 117 -4.39 4.98 -8.25
N GLY A 118 -3.22 5.11 -7.67
CA GLY A 118 -2.19 6.06 -8.09
C GLY A 118 -1.13 5.48 -9.02
N ALA A 119 -1.24 4.20 -9.41
CA ALA A 119 -0.35 3.59 -10.38
C ALA A 119 -0.59 4.19 -11.79
N ALA A 120 0.43 4.19 -12.64
CA ALA A 120 0.29 4.66 -14.01
C ALA A 120 -0.58 3.70 -14.83
N GLU A 121 -1.37 4.24 -15.75
CA GLU A 121 -2.29 3.44 -16.59
C GLU A 121 -1.60 2.35 -17.40
N SER A 122 -0.32 2.56 -17.75
CA SER A 122 0.48 1.56 -18.45
C SER A 122 0.59 0.23 -17.70
N PHE A 123 0.48 0.24 -16.37
CA PHE A 123 0.50 -0.98 -15.56
C PHE A 123 -0.83 -1.75 -15.61
N SER A 124 -1.95 -1.07 -15.73
CA SER A 124 -3.26 -1.73 -15.83
C SER A 124 -3.41 -2.58 -17.10
N GLN A 125 -2.69 -2.24 -18.16
CA GLN A 125 -2.72 -2.95 -19.44
C GLN A 125 -2.03 -4.32 -19.39
N PHE A 126 -1.08 -4.51 -18.48
CA PHE A 126 -0.32 -5.76 -18.38
C PHE A 126 -0.99 -6.83 -17.50
N GLY A 127 -2.04 -6.48 -16.78
CA GLY A 127 -2.68 -7.36 -15.80
C GLY A 127 -1.85 -7.54 -14.53
N SER A 128 -2.54 -7.80 -13.43
CA SER A 128 -1.93 -7.82 -12.09
C SER A 128 -0.89 -8.91 -11.92
N PHE A 129 -1.12 -10.10 -12.46
CA PHE A 129 -0.17 -11.22 -12.37
C PHE A 129 1.13 -10.93 -13.11
N ASN A 130 1.07 -10.40 -14.33
CA ASN A 130 2.26 -10.01 -15.08
C ASN A 130 3.05 -8.93 -14.34
N THR A 131 2.36 -7.93 -13.77
CA THR A 131 3.00 -6.88 -12.97
C THR A 131 3.71 -7.46 -11.76
N MET A 132 3.09 -8.39 -11.03
CA MET A 132 3.72 -9.06 -9.89
C MET A 132 4.98 -9.84 -10.30
N GLU A 133 4.92 -10.59 -11.39
CA GLU A 133 6.08 -11.34 -11.88
C GLU A 133 7.23 -10.42 -12.35
N LEU A 134 6.93 -9.30 -12.99
CA LEU A 134 7.93 -8.29 -13.34
C LEU A 134 8.60 -7.69 -12.10
N VAL A 135 7.82 -7.36 -11.06
CA VAL A 135 8.34 -6.86 -9.78
C VAL A 135 9.22 -7.91 -9.11
N LYS A 136 8.78 -9.17 -9.04
CA LYS A 136 9.58 -10.27 -8.48
C LYS A 136 10.90 -10.44 -9.22
N LYS A 137 10.87 -10.42 -10.55
CA LYS A 137 12.08 -10.52 -11.38
C LYS A 137 13.04 -9.37 -11.11
N TYR A 138 12.52 -8.14 -11.06
CA TYR A 138 13.30 -6.95 -10.73
C TYR A 138 13.90 -7.05 -9.33
N ALA A 139 13.08 -7.34 -8.33
CA ALA A 139 13.50 -7.44 -6.94
C ALA A 139 14.54 -8.53 -6.71
N SER A 140 14.38 -9.69 -7.36
CA SER A 140 15.36 -10.78 -7.31
C SER A 140 16.72 -10.36 -7.85
N GLY A 141 16.77 -9.52 -8.88
CA GLY A 141 17.99 -8.94 -9.41
C GLY A 141 18.66 -7.88 -8.53
N GLN A 142 17.92 -7.37 -7.51
CA GLN A 142 18.42 -6.36 -6.59
C GLN A 142 18.98 -6.93 -5.28
N ARG A 143 18.80 -8.23 -5.03
CA ARG A 143 19.28 -8.87 -3.79
C ARG A 143 20.78 -8.72 -3.66
N LEU A 144 21.22 -8.17 -2.56
CA LEU A 144 22.61 -8.18 -2.14
C LEU A 144 22.87 -9.38 -1.23
N GLY A 145 24.10 -9.88 -1.27
CA GLY A 145 24.53 -10.86 -0.28
C GLY A 145 24.38 -10.33 1.16
N LYS A 146 24.16 -11.22 2.11
CA LYS A 146 23.84 -10.92 3.53
C LYS A 146 24.74 -9.87 4.22
N ARG A 147 25.99 -9.71 3.79
CA ARG A 147 26.97 -8.84 4.48
C ARG A 147 26.69 -7.34 4.42
N PHE A 148 26.11 -6.87 3.32
CA PHE A 148 25.94 -5.43 3.15
C PHE A 148 24.75 -4.87 3.96
N PRO A 149 23.57 -5.51 3.99
CA PRO A 149 22.46 -5.08 4.80
C PRO A 149 22.79 -5.03 6.30
N GLU A 150 23.47 -6.04 6.84
CA GLU A 150 23.82 -6.10 8.26
C GLU A 150 24.67 -4.90 8.70
N LYS A 151 25.67 -4.52 7.91
CA LYS A 151 26.55 -3.37 8.20
C LYS A 151 25.80 -2.04 8.10
N LEU A 152 24.79 -1.94 7.23
CA LEU A 152 23.95 -0.78 7.13
C LEU A 152 22.97 -0.72 8.31
N PHE A 153 22.27 -1.80 8.59
CA PHE A 153 21.24 -1.89 9.63
C PHE A 153 21.83 -1.69 11.04
N SER A 154 23.06 -2.11 11.29
CA SER A 154 23.70 -1.87 12.59
C SER A 154 23.91 -0.40 12.96
N LYS A 155 23.78 0.52 11.98
CA LYS A 155 23.89 1.96 12.17
C LYS A 155 22.53 2.66 12.35
N LEU A 156 21.43 1.94 12.09
CA LEU A 156 20.08 2.48 12.16
C LEU A 156 19.56 2.35 13.58
N LYS A 157 18.84 3.35 14.06
CA LYS A 157 18.19 3.34 15.34
C LYS A 157 16.70 3.08 15.15
N MET A 158 16.10 2.29 16.01
CA MET A 158 14.67 1.98 15.96
C MET A 158 13.83 3.26 16.03
N GLU A 159 14.26 4.24 16.82
CA GLU A 159 13.56 5.51 17.02
C GLU A 159 13.39 6.31 15.72
N ASP A 160 14.32 6.16 14.77
CA ASP A 160 14.25 6.85 13.47
C ASP A 160 13.09 6.34 12.60
N PHE A 161 12.57 5.14 12.90
CA PHE A 161 11.51 4.46 12.14
C PHE A 161 10.18 4.41 12.86
N LEU A 162 10.16 4.61 14.17
CA LEU A 162 8.91 4.61 14.94
C LEU A 162 8.03 5.80 14.51
N ARG A 163 6.74 5.50 14.31
CA ARG A 163 5.72 6.49 14.00
C ARG A 163 4.53 6.26 14.92
N VAL A 164 4.01 7.35 15.43
CA VAL A 164 2.76 7.36 16.21
C VAL A 164 1.70 8.03 15.35
N TYR A 165 0.64 7.29 15.07
CA TYR A 165 -0.49 7.81 14.32
C TYR A 165 -1.61 8.20 15.27
N ALA A 166 -2.15 9.41 15.09
CA ALA A 166 -3.35 9.81 15.80
C ALA A 166 -4.56 9.07 15.23
N ASP A 167 -5.39 8.54 16.12
CA ASP A 167 -6.68 7.97 15.73
C ASP A 167 -7.58 9.10 15.21
N ARG A 168 -7.89 9.08 13.94
CA ARG A 168 -8.79 10.02 13.27
C ARG A 168 -10.19 9.45 13.07
N SER A 169 -10.40 8.17 13.34
CA SER A 169 -11.69 7.49 13.13
C SER A 169 -12.78 8.04 14.05
N ALA A 170 -12.42 8.46 15.26
CA ALA A 170 -13.34 9.01 16.25
C ALA A 170 -13.94 10.38 15.86
N ASN A 171 -13.32 11.11 14.94
CA ASN A 171 -13.72 12.48 14.59
C ASN A 171 -14.71 12.58 13.42
N HIS A 172 -15.06 11.47 12.79
CA HIS A 172 -16.00 11.45 11.67
C HIS A 172 -17.40 11.01 12.10
N LYS A 173 -18.01 11.75 13.04
CA LYS A 173 -19.47 11.67 13.20
C LYS A 173 -20.10 12.37 12.00
N ILE A 174 -20.45 11.60 10.99
CA ILE A 174 -21.19 12.12 9.85
C ILE A 174 -22.58 12.53 10.33
N ALA A 175 -22.93 13.80 10.13
CA ALA A 175 -24.26 14.28 10.47
C ALA A 175 -25.30 13.48 9.69
N GLN A 176 -26.42 13.12 10.34
CA GLN A 176 -27.51 12.38 9.69
C GLN A 176 -28.01 13.08 8.42
N SER A 177 -28.02 14.41 8.39
CA SER A 177 -28.35 15.22 7.21
C SER A 177 -27.42 14.94 6.02
N ALA A 178 -26.11 14.74 6.25
CA ALA A 178 -25.17 14.40 5.19
C ALA A 178 -25.38 12.97 4.67
N VAL A 179 -25.75 12.04 5.54
CA VAL A 179 -26.13 10.67 5.15
C VAL A 179 -27.37 10.69 4.25
N GLU A 180 -28.39 11.46 4.63
CA GLU A 180 -29.63 11.63 3.83
C GLU A 180 -29.35 12.26 2.47
N GLN A 181 -28.50 13.27 2.42
CA GLN A 181 -28.05 13.88 1.15
C GLN A 181 -27.31 12.88 0.27
N GLY A 182 -26.43 12.03 0.86
CA GLY A 182 -25.75 10.97 0.15
C GLY A 182 -26.71 9.95 -0.46
N PHE A 183 -27.70 9.49 0.30
CA PHE A 183 -28.74 8.60 -0.21
C PHE A 183 -29.58 9.25 -1.33
N ALA A 184 -29.92 10.51 -1.18
CA ALA A 184 -30.65 11.27 -2.20
C ALA A 184 -29.85 11.40 -3.51
N ALA A 185 -28.54 11.69 -3.41
CA ALA A 185 -27.63 11.77 -4.56
C ALA A 185 -27.51 10.42 -5.29
N LEU A 186 -27.62 9.31 -4.57
CA LEU A 186 -27.63 7.94 -5.11
C LEU A 186 -29.03 7.49 -5.56
N ASN A 187 -30.06 8.38 -5.52
CA ASN A 187 -31.46 8.05 -5.78
C ASN A 187 -32.04 6.94 -4.89
N LYS A 188 -31.48 6.72 -3.71
CA LYS A 188 -31.93 5.72 -2.72
C LYS A 188 -32.92 6.36 -1.74
N ARG A 189 -34.19 6.34 -2.09
CA ARG A 189 -35.27 7.06 -1.34
C ARG A 189 -35.97 6.21 -0.30
N THR A 190 -36.15 4.92 -0.57
CA THR A 190 -36.82 3.98 0.32
C THR A 190 -35.83 3.17 1.17
N ALA A 191 -36.33 2.61 2.29
CA ALA A 191 -35.51 1.73 3.13
C ALA A 191 -35.00 0.50 2.37
N GLN A 192 -35.81 -0.01 1.45
CA GLN A 192 -35.42 -1.15 0.62
C GLN A 192 -34.29 -0.80 -0.35
N GLU A 193 -34.36 0.34 -1.06
CA GLU A 193 -33.29 0.82 -1.92
C GLU A 193 -32.01 1.09 -1.14
N ARG A 194 -32.11 1.62 0.07
CA ARG A 194 -30.96 1.89 0.95
C ARG A 194 -30.30 0.62 1.48
N SER A 195 -30.99 -0.51 1.48
CA SER A 195 -30.44 -1.82 1.86
C SER A 195 -29.64 -2.51 0.74
N ILE A 196 -29.79 -2.05 -0.50
CA ILE A 196 -29.09 -2.59 -1.66
C ILE A 196 -27.64 -2.07 -1.65
N ASN A 197 -26.72 -2.98 -1.43
CA ASN A 197 -25.28 -2.69 -1.45
C ASN A 197 -24.67 -3.22 -2.74
N CYS A 198 -24.32 -2.31 -3.65
CA CYS A 198 -23.74 -2.70 -4.95
C CYS A 198 -22.21 -2.95 -4.87
N HIS A 199 -21.59 -2.60 -3.75
CA HIS A 199 -20.15 -2.71 -3.50
C HIS A 199 -19.23 -1.99 -4.51
N ALA A 200 -19.77 -1.24 -5.45
CA ALA A 200 -19.01 -0.56 -6.50
C ALA A 200 -17.99 0.47 -5.96
N CYS A 201 -18.26 1.03 -4.77
CA CYS A 201 -17.37 1.97 -4.09
C CYS A 201 -16.32 1.27 -3.19
N GLY A 202 -16.34 -0.07 -3.08
CA GLY A 202 -15.44 -0.85 -2.23
C GLY A 202 -15.88 -1.00 -0.77
N TYR A 203 -16.98 -0.36 -0.35
CA TYR A 203 -17.51 -0.50 1.02
C TYR A 203 -18.52 -1.64 1.11
N LYS A 204 -18.60 -2.26 2.31
CA LYS A 204 -19.55 -3.38 2.56
C LYS A 204 -21.01 -2.94 2.59
N SER A 205 -21.29 -1.68 2.87
CA SER A 205 -22.63 -1.12 2.90
C SER A 205 -22.63 0.35 2.46
N CYS A 206 -23.81 0.85 2.09
CA CYS A 206 -24.04 2.26 1.80
C CYS A 206 -24.37 3.09 3.04
N LYS A 207 -24.27 2.50 4.24
CA LYS A 207 -24.55 3.14 5.54
C LYS A 207 -23.27 3.65 6.17
#